data_a30cf656a8c1fca079ff4c3907e1fa25
#
_entry.id   a30cf656a8c1fca079ff4c3907e1fa25
#
_cell.length_a   1.000
_cell.length_b   1.000
_cell.length_c   1.000
_cell.angle_alpha   90.00
_cell.angle_beta   90.00
_cell.angle_gamma   90.00
#
_symmetry.space_group_name_H-M   'P 1'
#
loop_
_entity.id
_entity.type
_entity.pdbx_description
1 polymer ?
#
loop_
_entity_poly.entity_id
_entity_poly.type
_entity_poly.pdbx_seq_one_letter_code
_entity_poly.pdbx_strand_id
1 'polypeptide(L)'
;VNQKKPAPRRRNNKPQTSHNTPDRPGLAARLCAARLLGAVIDKKTSLDGLTDNTHGHPQYLALEPRDRALVRAILGSALRNRGAIERAISKRLDRPLPDNAVALKHLLHVAVAQIFYLDLPDHSAVDLAVEAANSDPRNRKYAGLVNALLRRLSRNKERALANDLPPENNVPEWFSKSIIETYGAEKAASIFAMHAYEPPLDLTVKSDPEAWAEKLGGIMLPNGSVRLGAIEGALTDLPGFAEGEWWVQDVAASLPARLMGNIKDKRVADLCAAPGGKTAQLVQQGAKVTALDLSENRLKRLRGNLERLGFEAETIATNLLDYKPDELFDAVLLDAPCSSTGTVRRHPDIPWTKTRADIEKLASLQAKLLTHTATLVKPGGTIVFSNCSLHMEEGEYVARTAAENPLLEPYPITLEDCPGLDGLITPEGYLRSTPADLPPDHFDGNRRLAGMDGFFAARFKRTT
;
A
#
# COMPACT_ATOMS: atom_id res chain seq x y z
N VAL A 1 79.11 10.01 -9.12
CA VAL A 1 78.39 10.22 -7.83
C VAL A 1 76.90 10.16 -8.12
N ASN A 2 76.33 8.95 -7.94
CA ASN A 2 74.88 8.69 -8.14
C ASN A 2 74.16 8.87 -6.81
N GLN A 3 73.30 9.89 -6.72
CA GLN A 3 72.38 10.06 -5.60
C GLN A 3 71.05 9.31 -5.90
N LYS A 4 70.79 8.22 -5.15
CA LYS A 4 69.51 7.54 -5.11
C LYS A 4 68.46 8.35 -4.32
N LYS A 5 67.33 8.74 -4.97
CA LYS A 5 66.12 9.28 -4.30
C LYS A 5 65.46 8.21 -3.47
N PRO A 6 64.94 8.51 -2.26
CA PRO A 6 64.21 7.53 -1.45
C PRO A 6 62.77 7.33 -1.97
N ALA A 7 62.31 6.04 -1.90
CA ALA A 7 61.00 5.63 -2.29
C ALA A 7 59.87 6.18 -1.33
N PRO A 8 58.65 6.42 -1.82
CA PRO A 8 57.57 6.95 -0.99
C PRO A 8 57.05 5.88 0.01
N ARG A 9 56.94 6.29 1.28
CA ARG A 9 56.37 5.48 2.36
C ARG A 9 54.91 5.10 2.05
N ARG A 10 54.62 3.78 1.98
CA ARG A 10 53.27 3.24 1.98
C ARG A 10 52.52 3.69 3.26
N ARG A 11 51.46 4.48 3.10
CA ARG A 11 50.46 4.70 4.17
C ARG A 11 49.75 3.37 4.45
N ASN A 12 49.98 2.83 5.63
CA ASN A 12 49.17 1.76 6.20
C ASN A 12 47.78 2.30 6.45
N ASN A 13 46.82 2.00 5.56
CA ASN A 13 45.41 2.12 5.87
C ASN A 13 45.08 0.99 6.87
N LYS A 14 45.01 1.33 8.14
CA LYS A 14 44.34 0.47 9.14
C LYS A 14 42.89 0.31 8.71
N PRO A 15 42.30 -0.90 8.75
CA PRO A 15 40.88 -1.07 8.53
C PRO A 15 40.14 -0.27 9.62
N GLN A 16 39.18 0.55 9.17
CA GLN A 16 38.24 1.22 10.09
C GLN A 16 37.53 0.13 10.90
N THR A 17 37.75 0.16 12.20
CA THR A 17 37.07 -0.68 13.15
C THR A 17 35.57 -0.45 13.00
N SER A 18 34.85 -1.49 12.58
CA SER A 18 33.40 -1.59 12.72
C SER A 18 33.05 -1.26 14.16
N HIS A 19 32.24 -0.20 14.38
CA HIS A 19 31.64 0.07 15.66
C HIS A 19 30.81 -1.16 16.06
N ASN A 20 31.33 -1.96 16.98
CA ASN A 20 30.60 -3.04 17.64
C ASN A 20 29.38 -2.40 18.32
N THR A 21 28.22 -2.41 17.65
CA THR A 21 26.94 -2.18 18.30
C THR A 21 26.75 -3.35 19.29
N PRO A 22 26.45 -3.11 20.56
CA PRO A 22 26.23 -4.18 21.51
C PRO A 22 25.19 -5.16 20.94
N ASP A 23 25.50 -6.45 21.01
CA ASP A 23 24.67 -7.52 20.47
C ASP A 23 23.46 -7.76 21.41
N ARG A 24 22.58 -6.74 21.51
CA ARG A 24 21.32 -6.86 22.25
C ARG A 24 20.20 -7.30 21.31
N PRO A 25 19.54 -8.43 21.62
CA PRO A 25 18.44 -8.92 20.78
C PRO A 25 17.39 -7.84 20.53
N GLY A 26 17.06 -7.62 19.26
CA GLY A 26 16.06 -6.67 18.78
C GLY A 26 16.49 -5.20 18.71
N LEU A 27 17.71 -4.82 19.12
CA LEU A 27 18.21 -3.44 18.97
C LEU A 27 18.38 -3.08 17.48
N ALA A 28 18.93 -3.99 16.68
CA ALA A 28 19.12 -3.79 15.25
C ALA A 28 17.79 -3.51 14.53
N ALA A 29 16.72 -4.23 14.87
CA ALA A 29 15.38 -4.00 14.32
C ALA A 29 14.85 -2.60 14.63
N ARG A 30 15.02 -2.09 15.86
CA ARG A 30 14.55 -0.76 16.27
C ARG A 30 15.34 0.36 15.61
N LEU A 31 16.65 0.21 15.49
CA LEU A 31 17.50 1.15 14.75
C LEU A 31 17.15 1.17 13.26
N CYS A 32 16.89 0.02 12.67
CA CYS A 32 16.41 -0.10 11.31
C CYS A 32 15.05 0.62 11.16
N ALA A 33 14.07 0.33 12.03
CA ALA A 33 12.75 0.97 11.99
C ALA A 33 12.84 2.50 12.10
N ALA A 34 13.64 3.04 13.01
CA ALA A 34 13.83 4.48 13.16
C ALA A 34 14.45 5.11 11.91
N ARG A 35 15.43 4.44 11.28
CA ARG A 35 16.04 4.90 10.03
C ARG A 35 15.06 4.86 8.86
N LEU A 36 14.30 3.78 8.71
CA LEU A 36 13.31 3.65 7.64
C LEU A 36 12.17 4.65 7.81
N LEU A 37 11.71 4.88 9.05
CA LEU A 37 10.72 5.93 9.32
C LEU A 37 11.22 7.31 8.86
N GLY A 38 12.49 7.63 9.12
CA GLY A 38 13.13 8.86 8.60
C GLY A 38 13.20 8.89 7.07
N ALA A 39 13.46 7.76 6.41
CA ALA A 39 13.46 7.70 4.95
C ALA A 39 12.05 7.96 4.36
N VAL A 40 11.00 7.43 4.99
CA VAL A 40 9.62 7.69 4.59
C VAL A 40 9.25 9.17 4.80
N ILE A 41 9.46 9.68 6.00
CA ILE A 41 8.95 11.02 6.39
C ILE A 41 9.75 12.15 5.77
N ASP A 42 11.11 12.07 5.83
CA ASP A 42 11.97 13.17 5.43
C ASP A 42 12.38 13.10 3.95
N LYS A 43 12.54 11.86 3.41
CA LYS A 43 13.00 11.64 2.03
C LYS A 43 11.89 11.19 1.08
N LYS A 44 10.66 11.05 1.58
CA LYS A 44 9.48 10.63 0.79
C LYS A 44 9.68 9.29 0.06
N THR A 45 10.45 8.38 0.66
CA THR A 45 10.72 7.06 0.07
C THR A 45 9.60 6.10 0.44
N SER A 46 9.08 5.35 -0.54
CA SER A 46 8.02 4.36 -0.32
C SER A 46 8.44 3.29 0.69
N LEU A 47 7.53 2.96 1.61
CA LEU A 47 7.74 1.90 2.60
C LEU A 47 7.95 0.54 1.93
N ASP A 48 7.16 0.21 0.91
CA ASP A 48 7.28 -1.05 0.17
C ASP A 48 8.66 -1.21 -0.47
N GLY A 49 9.17 -0.13 -1.11
CA GLY A 49 10.52 -0.15 -1.66
C GLY A 49 11.60 -0.35 -0.60
N LEU A 50 11.42 0.22 0.59
CA LEU A 50 12.37 0.08 1.71
C LEU A 50 12.33 -1.31 2.36
N THR A 51 11.17 -1.96 2.37
CA THR A 51 10.93 -3.27 3.01
C THR A 51 10.79 -4.43 2.02
N ASP A 52 11.14 -4.21 0.75
CA ASP A 52 11.21 -5.30 -0.24
C ASP A 52 12.23 -6.35 0.18
N ASN A 53 11.86 -7.63 0.10
CA ASN A 53 12.70 -8.73 0.57
C ASN A 53 13.91 -9.00 -0.32
N THR A 54 13.94 -8.44 -1.54
CA THR A 54 15.01 -8.66 -2.53
C THR A 54 15.82 -7.40 -2.77
N HIS A 55 15.16 -6.25 -2.89
CA HIS A 55 15.77 -4.97 -3.28
C HIS A 55 15.60 -3.88 -2.21
N GLY A 56 15.15 -4.25 -1.01
CA GLY A 56 14.91 -3.32 0.10
C GLY A 56 16.18 -2.67 0.65
N HIS A 57 15.99 -1.87 1.67
CA HIS A 57 17.10 -1.19 2.32
C HIS A 57 18.12 -2.18 2.90
N PRO A 58 19.44 -1.99 2.70
CA PRO A 58 20.47 -2.97 3.13
C PRO A 58 20.38 -3.37 4.60
N GLN A 59 20.08 -2.43 5.52
CA GLN A 59 19.92 -2.76 6.93
C GLN A 59 18.67 -3.62 7.20
N TYR A 60 17.62 -3.47 6.41
CA TYR A 60 16.43 -4.31 6.50
C TYR A 60 16.73 -5.72 5.98
N LEU A 61 17.43 -5.82 4.84
CA LEU A 61 17.82 -7.09 4.25
C LEU A 61 18.81 -7.90 5.12
N ALA A 62 19.60 -7.21 5.95
CA ALA A 62 20.52 -7.85 6.90
C ALA A 62 19.84 -8.43 8.15
N LEU A 63 18.54 -8.14 8.37
CA LEU A 63 17.79 -8.66 9.52
C LEU A 63 17.26 -10.07 9.26
N GLU A 64 17.11 -10.85 10.32
CA GLU A 64 16.38 -12.11 10.29
C GLU A 64 14.89 -11.93 9.96
N PRO A 65 14.20 -12.92 9.39
CA PRO A 65 12.79 -12.81 9.00
C PRO A 65 11.86 -12.30 10.11
N ARG A 66 12.07 -12.77 11.35
CA ARG A 66 11.32 -12.33 12.54
C ARG A 66 11.52 -10.84 12.82
N ASP A 67 12.75 -10.36 12.73
CA ASP A 67 13.08 -8.95 12.95
C ASP A 67 12.58 -8.05 11.81
N ARG A 68 12.56 -8.54 10.56
CA ARG A 68 11.92 -7.86 9.42
C ARG A 68 10.41 -7.70 9.66
N ALA A 69 9.74 -8.74 10.16
CA ALA A 69 8.33 -8.66 10.51
C ALA A 69 8.09 -7.63 11.62
N LEU A 70 8.93 -7.60 12.65
CA LEU A 70 8.87 -6.60 13.71
C LEU A 70 9.07 -5.17 13.18
N VAL A 71 10.03 -4.94 12.29
CA VAL A 71 10.23 -3.63 11.64
C VAL A 71 8.97 -3.19 10.90
N ARG A 72 8.33 -4.07 10.13
CA ARG A 72 7.07 -3.74 9.44
C ARG A 72 5.95 -3.40 10.41
N ALA A 73 5.78 -4.17 11.47
CA ALA A 73 4.77 -3.91 12.50
C ALA A 73 4.98 -2.55 13.19
N ILE A 74 6.21 -2.23 13.56
CA ILE A 74 6.58 -0.95 14.16
C ILE A 74 6.29 0.22 13.20
N LEU A 75 6.72 0.11 11.94
CA LEU A 75 6.54 1.16 10.93
C LEU A 75 5.05 1.36 10.60
N GLY A 76 4.31 0.28 10.42
CA GLY A 76 2.86 0.33 10.21
C GLY A 76 2.15 1.07 11.34
N SER A 77 2.42 0.71 12.59
CA SER A 77 1.84 1.36 13.76
C SER A 77 2.27 2.82 13.91
N ALA A 78 3.56 3.12 13.67
CA ALA A 78 4.09 4.48 13.79
C ALA A 78 3.51 5.44 12.74
N LEU A 79 3.26 4.95 11.53
CA LEU A 79 2.70 5.76 10.44
C LEU A 79 1.18 5.94 10.58
N ARG A 80 0.43 4.87 10.94
CA ARG A 80 -1.03 4.95 11.16
C ARG A 80 -1.41 5.88 12.29
N ASN A 81 -0.59 5.92 13.35
CA ASN A 81 -0.90 6.68 14.56
C ASN A 81 0.05 7.87 14.78
N ARG A 82 0.62 8.39 13.68
CA ARG A 82 1.69 9.38 13.78
C ARG A 82 1.28 10.64 14.52
N GLY A 83 0.10 11.18 14.26
CA GLY A 83 -0.40 12.37 14.95
C GLY A 83 -0.64 12.15 16.44
N ALA A 84 -1.22 11.01 16.81
CA ALA A 84 -1.43 10.64 18.21
C ALA A 84 -0.10 10.47 18.95
N ILE A 85 0.89 9.83 18.32
CA ILE A 85 2.25 9.67 18.87
C ILE A 85 2.91 11.04 19.06
N GLU A 86 2.89 11.90 18.04
CA GLU A 86 3.46 13.25 18.11
C GLU A 86 2.83 14.06 19.25
N ARG A 87 1.50 14.03 19.36
CA ARG A 87 0.77 14.71 20.44
C ARG A 87 1.13 14.13 21.82
N ALA A 88 1.26 12.81 21.93
CA ALA A 88 1.65 12.16 23.18
C ALA A 88 3.05 12.56 23.63
N ILE A 89 3.99 12.68 22.70
CA ILE A 89 5.36 13.14 22.95
C ILE A 89 5.35 14.62 23.34
N SER A 90 4.76 15.49 22.51
CA SER A 90 4.80 16.95 22.70
C SER A 90 4.16 17.41 24.01
N LYS A 91 3.04 16.81 24.43
CA LYS A 91 2.39 17.11 25.72
C LYS A 91 3.22 16.76 26.96
N ARG A 92 4.31 16.01 26.82
CA ARG A 92 5.15 15.55 27.92
C ARG A 92 6.56 16.13 27.90
N LEU A 93 6.84 16.95 26.89
CA LEU A 93 8.07 17.72 26.78
C LEU A 93 7.83 19.12 27.33
N ASP A 94 8.67 19.57 28.26
CA ASP A 94 8.63 20.95 28.79
C ASP A 94 9.05 21.98 27.73
N ARG A 95 9.87 21.55 26.76
CA ARG A 95 10.31 22.32 25.60
C ARG A 95 10.32 21.45 24.35
N PRO A 96 9.99 21.98 23.16
CA PRO A 96 10.09 21.23 21.91
C PRO A 96 11.51 20.67 21.70
N LEU A 97 11.58 19.52 21.03
CA LEU A 97 12.88 18.99 20.61
C LEU A 97 13.51 19.95 19.58
N PRO A 98 14.83 20.14 19.59
CA PRO A 98 15.51 20.92 18.58
C PRO A 98 15.19 20.45 17.16
N ASP A 99 15.10 21.35 16.19
CA ASP A 99 14.76 21.01 14.80
C ASP A 99 15.75 20.05 14.17
N ASN A 100 17.03 20.16 14.52
CA ASN A 100 18.09 19.26 14.05
C ASN A 100 18.11 17.88 14.73
N ALA A 101 17.26 17.63 15.75
CA ALA A 101 17.17 16.33 16.43
C ALA A 101 16.24 15.35 15.69
N VAL A 102 16.29 15.34 14.35
CA VAL A 102 15.42 14.54 13.48
C VAL A 102 15.49 13.03 13.79
N ALA A 103 16.71 12.49 13.93
CA ALA A 103 16.91 11.09 14.25
C ALA A 103 16.31 10.70 15.62
N LEU A 104 16.37 11.61 16.60
CA LEU A 104 15.78 11.43 17.91
C LEU A 104 14.23 11.41 17.83
N LYS A 105 13.65 12.30 17.02
CA LYS A 105 12.19 12.32 16.78
C LYS A 105 11.71 10.97 16.25
N HIS A 106 12.38 10.40 15.23
CA HIS A 106 12.03 9.09 14.68
C HIS A 106 12.23 7.95 15.68
N LEU A 107 13.29 7.99 16.48
CA LEU A 107 13.53 7.00 17.54
C LEU A 107 12.40 7.01 18.59
N LEU A 108 11.97 8.19 19.01
CA LEU A 108 10.84 8.33 19.95
C LEU A 108 9.53 7.84 19.35
N HIS A 109 9.24 8.15 18.07
CA HIS A 109 8.04 7.62 17.40
C HIS A 109 8.03 6.09 17.36
N VAL A 110 9.15 5.47 17.00
CA VAL A 110 9.32 4.01 16.97
C VAL A 110 9.12 3.39 18.36
N ALA A 111 9.66 4.03 19.42
CA ALA A 111 9.49 3.53 20.79
C ALA A 111 8.05 3.67 21.27
N VAL A 112 7.41 4.82 21.05
CA VAL A 112 6.03 5.07 21.46
C VAL A 112 5.05 4.19 20.68
N ALA A 113 5.28 3.95 19.38
CA ALA A 113 4.48 3.02 18.59
C ALA A 113 4.46 1.61 19.20
N GLN A 114 5.63 1.13 19.67
CA GLN A 114 5.72 -0.16 20.35
C GLN A 114 4.96 -0.15 21.69
N ILE A 115 5.14 0.88 22.51
CA ILE A 115 4.49 0.98 23.83
C ILE A 115 2.98 1.06 23.69
N PHE A 116 2.43 1.79 22.71
CA PHE A 116 1.00 2.09 22.61
C PHE A 116 0.21 1.07 21.80
N TYR A 117 0.78 0.54 20.73
CA TYR A 117 0.02 -0.16 19.69
C TYR A 117 0.50 -1.59 19.40
N LEU A 118 1.61 -2.04 20.01
CA LEU A 118 2.08 -3.40 19.84
C LEU A 118 2.01 -4.15 21.17
N ASP A 119 1.75 -5.46 21.09
CA ASP A 119 1.77 -6.34 22.26
C ASP A 119 3.22 -6.78 22.55
N LEU A 120 4.00 -5.82 23.05
CA LEU A 120 5.39 -5.99 23.42
C LEU A 120 5.61 -5.45 24.83
N PRO A 121 6.52 -6.05 25.63
CA PRO A 121 6.83 -5.53 26.95
C PRO A 121 7.34 -4.08 26.88
N ASP A 122 6.63 -3.15 27.52
CA ASP A 122 6.96 -1.72 27.52
C ASP A 122 8.40 -1.43 27.95
N HIS A 123 8.89 -2.17 28.98
CA HIS A 123 10.25 -2.02 29.47
C HIS A 123 11.30 -2.32 28.40
N SER A 124 11.05 -3.31 27.52
CA SER A 124 11.94 -3.64 26.42
C SER A 124 11.99 -2.49 25.39
N ALA A 125 10.85 -1.89 25.05
CA ALA A 125 10.80 -0.74 24.14
C ALA A 125 11.56 0.47 24.71
N VAL A 126 11.42 0.73 26.03
CA VAL A 126 12.14 1.82 26.73
C VAL A 126 13.64 1.57 26.75
N ASP A 127 14.07 0.39 27.22
CA ASP A 127 15.49 0.10 27.41
C ASP A 127 16.25 0.08 26.09
N LEU A 128 15.68 -0.50 25.02
CA LEU A 128 16.29 -0.51 23.69
C LEU A 128 16.30 0.89 23.03
N ALA A 129 15.31 1.74 23.30
CA ALA A 129 15.33 3.12 22.82
C ALA A 129 16.42 3.96 23.53
N VAL A 130 16.61 3.77 24.82
CA VAL A 130 17.70 4.41 25.58
C VAL A 130 19.07 3.97 25.06
N GLU A 131 19.24 2.68 24.78
CA GLU A 131 20.47 2.15 24.22
C GLU A 131 20.73 2.65 22.79
N ALA A 132 19.70 2.70 21.96
CA ALA A 132 19.76 3.30 20.63
C ALA A 132 20.18 4.78 20.70
N ALA A 133 19.66 5.55 21.66
CA ALA A 133 20.08 6.92 21.89
C ALA A 133 21.55 7.02 22.33
N ASN A 134 22.00 6.14 23.22
CA ASN A 134 23.40 6.11 23.68
C ASN A 134 24.39 5.70 22.58
N SER A 135 23.99 4.85 21.65
CA SER A 135 24.84 4.36 20.56
C SER A 135 25.08 5.40 19.46
N ASP A 136 24.19 6.39 19.30
CA ASP A 136 24.34 7.49 18.33
C ASP A 136 24.96 8.74 19.01
N PRO A 137 26.16 9.18 18.63
CA PRO A 137 26.79 10.39 19.20
C PRO A 137 25.91 11.64 19.20
N ARG A 138 25.00 11.77 18.20
CA ARG A 138 24.08 12.91 18.07
C ARG A 138 22.95 12.86 19.10
N ASN A 139 22.54 11.66 19.52
CA ASN A 139 21.41 11.43 20.41
C ASN A 139 21.83 11.13 21.85
N ARG A 140 23.09 10.76 22.10
CA ARG A 140 23.60 10.34 23.42
C ARG A 140 23.25 11.30 24.55
N LYS A 141 23.38 12.61 24.32
CA LYS A 141 23.04 13.64 25.31
C LYS A 141 21.56 13.66 25.70
N TYR A 142 20.69 13.03 24.92
CA TYR A 142 19.25 12.95 25.17
C TYR A 142 18.81 11.62 25.77
N ALA A 143 19.71 10.66 26.03
CA ALA A 143 19.36 9.34 26.58
C ALA A 143 18.55 9.41 27.88
N GLY A 144 18.90 10.33 28.78
CA GLY A 144 18.14 10.61 30.00
C GLY A 144 16.71 11.11 29.73
N LEU A 145 16.55 12.01 28.76
CA LEU A 145 15.24 12.51 28.31
C LEU A 145 14.41 11.36 27.72
N VAL A 146 14.99 10.53 26.84
CA VAL A 146 14.33 9.36 26.24
C VAL A 146 13.79 8.43 27.34
N ASN A 147 14.62 8.09 28.33
CA ASN A 147 14.21 7.23 29.44
C ASN A 147 13.04 7.85 30.25
N ALA A 148 13.18 9.10 30.67
CA ALA A 148 12.16 9.77 31.48
C ALA A 148 10.82 9.91 30.72
N LEU A 149 10.87 10.33 29.46
CA LEU A 149 9.70 10.50 28.59
C LEU A 149 8.97 9.17 28.36
N LEU A 150 9.70 8.13 27.93
CA LEU A 150 9.09 6.84 27.59
C LEU A 150 8.54 6.13 28.82
N ARG A 151 9.23 6.17 29.98
CA ARG A 151 8.68 5.62 31.25
C ARG A 151 7.44 6.38 31.70
N ARG A 152 7.36 7.70 31.49
CA ARG A 152 6.16 8.49 31.79
C ARG A 152 5.00 8.13 30.87
N LEU A 153 5.27 7.88 29.59
CA LEU A 153 4.28 7.44 28.59
C LEU A 153 3.76 6.03 28.90
N SER A 154 4.63 5.08 29.18
CA SER A 154 4.27 3.70 29.54
C SER A 154 3.36 3.68 30.79
N ARG A 155 3.75 4.36 31.86
CA ARG A 155 2.94 4.42 33.11
C ARG A 155 1.56 5.08 32.94
N ASN A 156 1.38 5.91 31.93
CA ASN A 156 0.14 6.64 31.66
C ASN A 156 -0.48 6.26 30.31
N LYS A 157 -0.21 5.05 29.82
CA LYS A 157 -0.61 4.56 28.49
C LYS A 157 -2.11 4.72 28.25
N GLU A 158 -2.95 4.20 29.14
CA GLU A 158 -4.41 4.28 29.03
C GLU A 158 -4.90 5.73 28.93
N ARG A 159 -4.43 6.61 29.81
CA ARG A 159 -4.80 8.03 29.81
C ARG A 159 -4.27 8.76 28.56
N ALA A 160 -3.14 8.31 28.00
CA ALA A 160 -2.59 8.91 26.80
C ALA A 160 -3.37 8.51 25.55
N LEU A 161 -3.85 7.27 25.50
CA LEU A 161 -4.69 6.72 24.43
C LEU A 161 -6.14 7.23 24.52
N ALA A 162 -6.68 7.42 25.73
CA ALA A 162 -8.05 7.93 25.94
C ALA A 162 -8.22 9.41 25.59
N ASN A 163 -7.13 10.15 25.33
CA ASN A 163 -7.24 11.51 24.79
C ASN A 163 -7.51 11.42 23.28
N ASP A 164 -8.77 11.21 22.94
CA ASP A 164 -9.23 11.06 21.56
C ASP A 164 -8.72 12.20 20.68
N LEU A 165 -7.75 11.85 19.85
CA LEU A 165 -7.36 12.68 18.73
C LEU A 165 -8.29 12.27 17.58
N PRO A 166 -9.00 13.22 16.94
CA PRO A 166 -9.76 12.91 15.76
C PRO A 166 -8.88 12.16 14.74
N PRO A 167 -9.37 11.05 14.16
CA PRO A 167 -8.56 10.17 13.30
C PRO A 167 -7.86 10.89 12.15
N GLU A 168 -8.46 11.95 11.60
CA GLU A 168 -7.91 12.80 10.54
C GLU A 168 -6.60 13.50 10.93
N ASN A 169 -6.31 13.63 12.20
CA ASN A 169 -5.05 14.22 12.68
C ASN A 169 -3.87 13.22 12.67
N ASN A 170 -4.11 11.96 12.31
CA ASN A 170 -3.05 10.97 12.13
C ASN A 170 -2.37 11.03 10.76
N VAL A 171 -2.88 11.84 9.85
CA VAL A 171 -2.35 12.06 8.50
C VAL A 171 -1.95 13.52 8.29
N PRO A 172 -1.17 13.86 7.25
CA PRO A 172 -0.86 15.25 6.93
C PRO A 172 -2.10 16.07 6.61
N GLU A 173 -2.07 17.37 6.94
CA GLU A 173 -3.19 18.30 6.73
C GLU A 173 -3.69 18.34 5.27
N TRP A 174 -2.76 18.34 4.29
CA TRP A 174 -3.15 18.34 2.87
C TRP A 174 -4.05 17.15 2.52
N PHE A 175 -3.76 15.97 3.10
CA PHE A 175 -4.51 14.75 2.83
C PHE A 175 -5.87 14.78 3.55
N SER A 176 -5.88 15.12 4.84
CA SER A 176 -7.14 15.20 5.61
C SER A 176 -8.10 16.23 4.99
N LYS A 177 -7.58 17.41 4.63
CA LYS A 177 -8.38 18.46 3.98
C LYS A 177 -8.96 17.99 2.65
N SER A 178 -8.15 17.36 1.80
CA SER A 178 -8.59 16.86 0.50
C SER A 178 -9.70 15.79 0.62
N ILE A 179 -9.57 14.86 1.56
CA ILE A 179 -10.58 13.82 1.77
C ILE A 179 -11.89 14.43 2.34
N ILE A 180 -11.78 15.38 3.26
CA ILE A 180 -12.96 16.08 3.79
C ILE A 180 -13.68 16.90 2.69
N GLU A 181 -12.93 17.58 1.84
CA GLU A 181 -13.48 18.32 0.69
C GLU A 181 -14.18 17.40 -0.31
N THR A 182 -13.64 16.19 -0.53
CA THR A 182 -14.18 15.22 -1.49
C THR A 182 -15.44 14.50 -0.97
N TYR A 183 -15.41 14.02 0.27
CA TYR A 183 -16.45 13.11 0.80
C TYR A 183 -17.36 13.73 1.87
N GLY A 184 -17.11 14.97 2.28
CA GLY A 184 -17.75 15.59 3.43
C GLY A 184 -17.20 15.07 4.77
N ALA A 185 -17.49 15.79 5.85
CA ALA A 185 -16.87 15.52 7.16
C ALA A 185 -17.22 14.15 7.74
N GLU A 186 -18.47 13.70 7.59
CA GLU A 186 -18.95 12.43 8.17
C GLU A 186 -18.32 11.20 7.48
N LYS A 187 -18.39 11.12 6.14
CA LYS A 187 -17.78 10.02 5.39
C LYS A 187 -16.25 10.03 5.53
N ALA A 188 -15.63 11.21 5.53
CA ALA A 188 -14.20 11.37 5.76
C ALA A 188 -13.78 10.85 7.14
N ALA A 189 -14.52 11.17 8.20
CA ALA A 189 -14.25 10.64 9.54
C ALA A 189 -14.32 9.10 9.57
N SER A 190 -15.30 8.51 8.88
CA SER A 190 -15.41 7.05 8.73
C SER A 190 -14.22 6.45 7.97
N ILE A 191 -13.77 7.10 6.89
CA ILE A 191 -12.57 6.69 6.14
C ILE A 191 -11.33 6.71 7.04
N PHE A 192 -11.10 7.82 7.77
CA PHE A 192 -9.95 7.94 8.67
C PHE A 192 -10.00 6.97 9.84
N ALA A 193 -11.20 6.67 10.37
CA ALA A 193 -11.36 5.67 11.42
C ALA A 193 -10.88 4.28 10.95
N MET A 194 -11.13 3.93 9.69
CA MET A 194 -10.66 2.67 9.12
C MET A 194 -9.15 2.63 8.85
N HIS A 195 -8.48 3.78 8.66
CA HIS A 195 -7.03 3.83 8.51
C HIS A 195 -6.27 3.40 9.78
N ALA A 196 -6.91 3.42 10.95
CA ALA A 196 -6.30 2.98 12.21
C ALA A 196 -6.10 1.46 12.29
N TYR A 197 -6.82 0.69 11.48
CA TYR A 197 -6.79 -0.77 11.50
C TYR A 197 -5.99 -1.35 10.34
N GLU A 198 -5.29 -2.43 10.60
CA GLU A 198 -4.72 -3.25 9.53
C GLU A 198 -5.85 -3.88 8.72
N PRO A 199 -5.75 -3.88 7.38
CA PRO A 199 -6.78 -4.48 6.55
C PRO A 199 -6.80 -6.01 6.74
N PRO A 200 -7.98 -6.64 6.60
CA PRO A 200 -8.08 -8.07 6.47
C PRO A 200 -7.37 -8.56 5.21
N LEU A 201 -7.17 -9.86 5.11
CA LEU A 201 -6.64 -10.50 3.92
C LEU A 201 -7.80 -10.99 3.06
N ASP A 202 -7.95 -10.43 1.86
CA ASP A 202 -8.92 -10.91 0.90
C ASP A 202 -8.24 -11.78 -0.16
N LEU A 203 -8.91 -12.87 -0.52
CA LEU A 203 -8.49 -13.84 -1.51
C LEU A 203 -9.51 -13.90 -2.64
N THR A 204 -9.04 -13.85 -3.87
CA THR A 204 -9.82 -14.27 -5.03
C THR A 204 -9.55 -15.74 -5.28
N VAL A 205 -10.59 -16.55 -5.33
CA VAL A 205 -10.50 -18.01 -5.49
C VAL A 205 -10.90 -18.45 -6.90
N LYS A 206 -10.34 -19.55 -7.38
CA LYS A 206 -10.65 -20.09 -8.71
C LYS A 206 -12.04 -20.65 -8.80
N SER A 207 -12.51 -21.30 -7.76
CA SER A 207 -13.82 -21.97 -7.70
C SER A 207 -14.26 -22.10 -6.25
N ASP A 208 -15.56 -22.35 -6.05
CA ASP A 208 -16.17 -22.72 -4.77
C ASP A 208 -15.73 -21.81 -3.59
N PRO A 209 -16.09 -20.52 -3.62
CA PRO A 209 -15.68 -19.57 -2.57
C PRO A 209 -16.25 -19.94 -1.19
N GLU A 210 -17.39 -20.61 -1.10
CA GLU A 210 -17.98 -21.06 0.16
C GLU A 210 -17.12 -22.15 0.81
N ALA A 211 -16.71 -23.18 0.04
CA ALA A 211 -15.83 -24.23 0.54
C ALA A 211 -14.45 -23.68 0.95
N TRP A 212 -13.92 -22.68 0.21
CA TRP A 212 -12.64 -22.04 0.60
C TRP A 212 -12.79 -21.18 1.83
N ALA A 213 -13.91 -20.48 2.01
CA ALA A 213 -14.18 -19.71 3.24
C ALA A 213 -14.22 -20.64 4.46
N GLU A 214 -14.93 -21.78 4.36
CA GLU A 214 -14.96 -22.78 5.44
C GLU A 214 -13.57 -23.36 5.71
N LYS A 215 -12.85 -23.81 4.67
CA LYS A 215 -11.53 -24.45 4.79
C LYS A 215 -10.47 -23.55 5.41
N LEU A 216 -10.54 -22.23 5.14
CA LEU A 216 -9.59 -21.25 5.64
C LEU A 216 -10.06 -20.52 6.91
N GLY A 217 -11.26 -20.84 7.43
CA GLY A 217 -11.85 -20.15 8.57
C GLY A 217 -12.16 -18.67 8.28
N GLY A 218 -12.54 -18.38 7.03
CA GLY A 218 -12.85 -17.04 6.55
C GLY A 218 -14.34 -16.79 6.34
N ILE A 219 -14.64 -15.67 5.71
CA ILE A 219 -16.00 -15.23 5.37
C ILE A 219 -16.06 -14.98 3.86
N MET A 220 -17.06 -15.52 3.19
CA MET A 220 -17.33 -15.20 1.79
C MET A 220 -17.99 -13.82 1.70
N LEU A 221 -17.43 -12.93 0.88
CA LEU A 221 -17.97 -11.62 0.59
C LEU A 221 -18.98 -11.67 -0.58
N PRO A 222 -19.85 -10.65 -0.74
CA PRO A 222 -20.88 -10.66 -1.79
C PRO A 222 -20.37 -10.91 -3.21
N ASN A 223 -19.14 -10.45 -3.50
CA ASN A 223 -18.49 -10.69 -4.80
C ASN A 223 -17.81 -12.08 -4.91
N GLY A 224 -17.92 -12.96 -3.93
CA GLY A 224 -17.27 -14.28 -3.90
C GLY A 224 -15.78 -14.23 -3.52
N SER A 225 -15.23 -13.11 -3.07
CA SER A 225 -13.93 -13.09 -2.43
C SER A 225 -14.02 -13.73 -1.04
N VAL A 226 -12.96 -14.40 -0.61
CA VAL A 226 -12.85 -14.97 0.75
C VAL A 226 -12.03 -14.03 1.62
N ARG A 227 -12.63 -13.54 2.70
CA ARG A 227 -11.97 -12.64 3.67
C ARG A 227 -11.49 -13.41 4.87
N LEU A 228 -10.20 -13.27 5.18
CA LEU A 228 -9.58 -13.81 6.37
C LEU A 228 -9.26 -12.67 7.36
N GLY A 229 -9.37 -12.97 8.66
CA GLY A 229 -8.84 -12.12 9.71
C GLY A 229 -7.31 -12.20 9.80
N ALA A 230 -6.78 -12.07 11.02
CA ALA A 230 -5.35 -12.30 11.25
C ALA A 230 -5.03 -13.78 10.97
N ILE A 231 -3.98 -14.02 10.18
CA ILE A 231 -3.46 -15.36 9.91
C ILE A 231 -2.29 -15.67 10.84
N GLU A 232 -2.21 -16.91 11.31
CA GLU A 232 -1.05 -17.43 12.02
C GLU A 232 -0.06 -18.03 11.01
N GLY A 233 1.21 -17.68 11.13
CA GLY A 233 2.24 -18.19 10.23
C GLY A 233 2.42 -17.39 8.93
N ALA A 234 2.96 -18.03 7.90
CA ALA A 234 3.18 -17.39 6.61
C ALA A 234 1.99 -17.65 5.67
N LEU A 235 1.70 -16.66 4.81
CA LEU A 235 0.68 -16.79 3.77
C LEU A 235 0.89 -18.04 2.89
N THR A 236 2.16 -18.37 2.64
CA THR A 236 2.57 -19.53 1.83
C THR A 236 2.22 -20.87 2.45
N ASP A 237 1.96 -20.90 3.75
CA ASP A 237 1.64 -22.12 4.50
C ASP A 237 0.13 -22.42 4.52
N LEU A 238 -0.69 -21.47 4.05
CA LEU A 238 -2.15 -21.65 3.97
C LEU A 238 -2.51 -22.70 2.90
N PRO A 239 -3.51 -23.55 3.19
CA PRO A 239 -4.04 -24.54 2.22
C PRO A 239 -4.42 -23.89 0.90
N GLY A 240 -4.01 -24.48 -0.22
CA GLY A 240 -4.35 -24.02 -1.57
C GLY A 240 -3.39 -22.96 -2.14
N PHE A 241 -2.44 -22.44 -1.35
CA PHE A 241 -1.47 -21.48 -1.87
C PHE A 241 -0.51 -22.13 -2.88
N ALA A 242 0.14 -23.21 -2.49
CA ALA A 242 1.11 -23.91 -3.34
C ALA A 242 0.42 -24.55 -4.55
N GLU A 243 -0.79 -25.03 -4.40
CA GLU A 243 -1.64 -25.61 -5.45
C GLU A 243 -2.18 -24.55 -6.42
N GLY A 244 -2.02 -23.26 -6.08
CA GLY A 244 -2.47 -22.16 -6.92
C GLY A 244 -3.99 -21.99 -7.00
N GLU A 245 -4.74 -22.37 -5.97
CA GLU A 245 -6.19 -22.33 -5.95
C GLU A 245 -6.77 -20.91 -5.76
N TRP A 246 -5.96 -20.00 -5.27
CA TRP A 246 -6.34 -18.63 -4.98
C TRP A 246 -5.13 -17.67 -5.01
N TRP A 247 -5.42 -16.39 -5.01
CA TRP A 247 -4.42 -15.32 -4.87
C TRP A 247 -4.94 -14.19 -3.99
N VAL A 248 -4.01 -13.43 -3.41
CA VAL A 248 -4.33 -12.26 -2.58
C VAL A 248 -4.77 -11.11 -3.48
N GLN A 249 -5.96 -10.60 -3.21
CA GLN A 249 -6.50 -9.44 -3.90
C GLN A 249 -7.61 -8.82 -3.06
N ASP A 250 -7.49 -7.54 -2.73
CA ASP A 250 -8.55 -6.80 -2.03
C ASP A 250 -9.86 -6.86 -2.83
N VAL A 251 -10.97 -6.94 -2.10
CA VAL A 251 -12.31 -7.01 -2.71
C VAL A 251 -12.53 -5.88 -3.71
N ALA A 252 -12.11 -4.63 -3.39
CA ALA A 252 -12.25 -3.50 -4.30
C ALA A 252 -11.38 -3.64 -5.55
N ALA A 253 -10.14 -4.13 -5.39
CA ALA A 253 -9.23 -4.37 -6.52
C ALA A 253 -9.71 -5.49 -7.46
N SER A 254 -10.60 -6.36 -6.99
CA SER A 254 -11.17 -7.45 -7.79
C SER A 254 -12.35 -7.00 -8.67
N LEU A 255 -12.96 -5.85 -8.39
CA LEU A 255 -14.17 -5.40 -9.08
C LEU A 255 -13.94 -5.00 -10.55
N PRO A 256 -12.88 -4.24 -10.92
CA PRO A 256 -12.71 -3.76 -12.30
C PRO A 256 -12.67 -4.86 -13.36
N ALA A 257 -12.03 -6.00 -13.09
CA ALA A 257 -11.97 -7.10 -14.04
C ALA A 257 -13.35 -7.76 -14.29
N ARG A 258 -14.28 -7.67 -13.34
CA ARG A 258 -15.65 -8.17 -13.46
C ARG A 258 -16.51 -7.28 -14.36
N LEU A 259 -16.17 -5.98 -14.47
CA LEU A 259 -16.89 -5.01 -15.30
C LEU A 259 -16.64 -5.20 -16.80
N MET A 260 -15.73 -6.10 -17.19
CA MET A 260 -15.41 -6.39 -18.58
C MET A 260 -16.55 -7.11 -19.34
N GLY A 261 -17.52 -7.67 -18.62
CA GLY A 261 -18.60 -8.47 -19.19
C GLY A 261 -18.13 -9.85 -19.68
N ASN A 262 -18.80 -10.40 -20.68
CA ASN A 262 -18.40 -11.69 -21.24
C ASN A 262 -17.19 -11.55 -22.16
N ILE A 263 -16.03 -11.98 -21.68
CA ILE A 263 -14.75 -11.95 -22.38
C ILE A 263 -14.19 -13.33 -22.75
N LYS A 264 -14.96 -14.37 -22.58
CA LYS A 264 -14.55 -15.73 -22.94
C LYS A 264 -14.11 -15.80 -24.41
N ASP A 265 -12.96 -16.39 -24.66
CA ASP A 265 -12.30 -16.56 -25.97
C ASP A 265 -11.90 -15.23 -26.67
N LYS A 266 -12.14 -14.09 -26.03
CA LYS A 266 -11.77 -12.75 -26.56
C LYS A 266 -10.33 -12.41 -26.33
N ARG A 267 -9.75 -11.56 -27.20
CA ARG A 267 -8.46 -10.93 -27.00
C ARG A 267 -8.64 -9.74 -26.06
N VAL A 268 -7.99 -9.79 -24.91
CA VAL A 268 -8.10 -8.75 -23.87
C VAL A 268 -6.70 -8.24 -23.51
N ALA A 269 -6.54 -6.92 -23.42
CA ALA A 269 -5.34 -6.34 -22.84
C ALA A 269 -5.58 -5.95 -21.38
N ASP A 270 -4.59 -6.25 -20.52
CA ASP A 270 -4.46 -5.73 -19.16
C ASP A 270 -3.29 -4.73 -19.15
N LEU A 271 -3.61 -3.45 -19.01
CA LEU A 271 -2.64 -2.36 -19.13
C LEU A 271 -2.23 -1.86 -17.75
N CYS A 272 -0.92 -1.74 -17.52
CA CYS A 272 -0.29 -1.51 -16.22
C CYS A 272 -0.51 -2.70 -15.26
N ALA A 273 -0.43 -3.92 -15.80
CA ALA A 273 -0.96 -5.16 -15.26
C ALA A 273 -0.34 -5.66 -13.96
N ALA A 274 0.93 -5.35 -13.71
CA ALA A 274 1.65 -5.94 -12.57
C ALA A 274 1.14 -5.43 -11.20
N PRO A 275 0.97 -6.32 -10.21
CA PRO A 275 1.56 -7.65 -10.07
C PRO A 275 0.73 -8.84 -10.61
N GLY A 276 -0.39 -8.61 -11.34
CA GLY A 276 -1.08 -9.66 -12.08
C GLY A 276 -2.38 -10.19 -11.47
N GLY A 277 -2.90 -9.59 -10.39
CA GLY A 277 -4.16 -10.04 -9.78
C GLY A 277 -5.37 -9.90 -10.71
N LYS A 278 -5.47 -8.78 -11.44
CA LYS A 278 -6.50 -8.56 -12.46
C LYS A 278 -6.25 -9.40 -13.71
N THR A 279 -4.99 -9.54 -14.14
CA THR A 279 -4.59 -10.47 -15.22
C THR A 279 -5.09 -11.88 -14.94
N ALA A 280 -4.87 -12.38 -13.70
CA ALA A 280 -5.34 -13.71 -13.30
C ALA A 280 -6.88 -13.84 -13.39
N GLN A 281 -7.63 -12.80 -12.99
CA GLN A 281 -9.09 -12.79 -13.14
C GLN A 281 -9.53 -12.84 -14.62
N LEU A 282 -8.88 -12.08 -15.50
CA LEU A 282 -9.21 -12.06 -16.93
C LEU A 282 -8.93 -13.43 -17.58
N VAL A 283 -7.81 -14.07 -17.22
CA VAL A 283 -7.49 -15.43 -17.68
C VAL A 283 -8.52 -16.44 -17.14
N GLN A 284 -8.87 -16.35 -15.85
CA GLN A 284 -9.89 -17.20 -15.24
C GLN A 284 -11.25 -17.08 -15.94
N GLN A 285 -11.61 -15.90 -16.45
CA GLN A 285 -12.82 -15.67 -17.22
C GLN A 285 -12.72 -16.22 -18.67
N GLY A 286 -11.62 -16.86 -19.02
CA GLY A 286 -11.40 -17.50 -20.33
C GLY A 286 -10.92 -16.57 -21.43
N ALA A 287 -10.43 -15.38 -21.10
CA ALA A 287 -9.86 -14.45 -22.10
C ALA A 287 -8.44 -14.87 -22.53
N LYS A 288 -8.08 -14.52 -23.78
CA LYS A 288 -6.71 -14.53 -24.27
C LYS A 288 -6.06 -13.20 -23.89
N VAL A 289 -5.25 -13.21 -22.83
CA VAL A 289 -4.77 -11.99 -22.18
C VAL A 289 -3.36 -11.60 -22.66
N THR A 290 -3.19 -10.34 -23.05
CA THR A 290 -1.89 -9.67 -23.21
C THR A 290 -1.74 -8.65 -22.07
N ALA A 291 -0.79 -8.89 -21.18
CA ALA A 291 -0.50 -8.06 -20.01
C ALA A 291 0.69 -7.13 -20.27
N LEU A 292 0.48 -5.82 -20.19
CA LEU A 292 1.50 -4.81 -20.40
C LEU A 292 1.88 -4.11 -19.08
N ASP A 293 3.16 -3.93 -18.85
CA ASP A 293 3.68 -3.06 -17.77
C ASP A 293 4.98 -2.39 -18.23
N LEU A 294 5.29 -1.21 -17.71
CA LEU A 294 6.53 -0.51 -18.00
C LEU A 294 7.76 -1.24 -17.44
N SER A 295 7.59 -1.98 -16.34
CA SER A 295 8.68 -2.56 -15.56
C SER A 295 8.81 -4.06 -15.77
N GLU A 296 9.89 -4.48 -16.42
CA GLU A 296 10.23 -5.90 -16.56
C GLU A 296 10.34 -6.63 -15.21
N ASN A 297 10.85 -5.95 -14.17
CA ASN A 297 10.92 -6.56 -12.84
C ASN A 297 9.55 -6.80 -12.22
N ARG A 298 8.58 -5.93 -12.49
CA ARG A 298 7.19 -6.14 -12.07
C ARG A 298 6.53 -7.27 -12.86
N LEU A 299 6.80 -7.36 -14.17
CA LEU A 299 6.32 -8.45 -15.04
C LEU A 299 6.91 -9.81 -14.62
N LYS A 300 8.14 -9.88 -14.14
CA LYS A 300 8.68 -11.13 -13.56
C LYS A 300 7.84 -11.63 -12.39
N ARG A 301 7.40 -10.73 -11.52
CA ARG A 301 6.49 -11.09 -10.40
C ARG A 301 5.13 -11.56 -10.92
N LEU A 302 4.58 -10.87 -11.92
CA LEU A 302 3.33 -11.26 -12.59
C LEU A 302 3.45 -12.67 -13.17
N ARG A 303 4.51 -12.96 -13.95
CA ARG A 303 4.74 -14.30 -14.52
C ARG A 303 4.84 -15.39 -13.44
N GLY A 304 5.59 -15.14 -12.37
CA GLY A 304 5.68 -16.08 -11.25
C GLY A 304 4.35 -16.32 -10.54
N ASN A 305 3.51 -15.27 -10.42
CA ASN A 305 2.16 -15.43 -9.87
C ASN A 305 1.27 -16.26 -10.80
N LEU A 306 1.28 -16.00 -12.11
CA LEU A 306 0.49 -16.77 -13.09
C LEU A 306 0.95 -18.21 -13.16
N GLU A 307 2.27 -18.47 -13.16
CA GLU A 307 2.84 -19.83 -13.14
C GLU A 307 2.34 -20.63 -11.93
N ARG A 308 2.40 -20.05 -10.72
CA ARG A 308 1.87 -20.69 -9.51
C ARG A 308 0.37 -21.00 -9.63
N LEU A 309 -0.38 -20.11 -10.28
CA LEU A 309 -1.82 -20.27 -10.51
C LEU A 309 -2.14 -21.23 -11.68
N GLY A 310 -1.16 -21.71 -12.45
CA GLY A 310 -1.40 -22.49 -13.65
C GLY A 310 -2.13 -21.70 -14.75
N PHE A 311 -1.92 -20.39 -14.80
CA PHE A 311 -2.48 -19.47 -15.78
C PHE A 311 -1.41 -19.01 -16.79
N GLU A 312 -1.83 -18.75 -18.01
CA GLU A 312 -0.96 -18.24 -19.07
C GLU A 312 -1.47 -16.90 -19.60
N ALA A 313 -0.57 -15.95 -19.80
CA ALA A 313 -0.82 -14.69 -20.49
C ALA A 313 0.45 -14.24 -21.22
N GLU A 314 0.28 -13.61 -22.35
CA GLU A 314 1.36 -12.89 -23.00
C GLU A 314 1.78 -11.69 -22.14
N THR A 315 3.08 -11.44 -22.01
CA THR A 315 3.58 -10.31 -21.19
C THR A 315 4.54 -9.45 -21.98
N ILE A 316 4.31 -8.15 -22.01
CA ILE A 316 5.09 -7.19 -22.80
C ILE A 316 5.57 -6.05 -21.91
N ALA A 317 6.90 -5.89 -21.79
CA ALA A 317 7.52 -4.74 -21.11
C ALA A 317 7.62 -3.57 -22.09
N THR A 318 6.75 -2.57 -21.93
CA THR A 318 6.71 -1.41 -22.83
C THR A 318 6.09 -0.19 -22.14
N ASN A 319 6.42 0.99 -22.67
CA ASN A 319 5.63 2.18 -22.35
C ASN A 319 4.29 2.11 -23.13
N LEU A 320 3.19 2.14 -22.40
CA LEU A 320 1.86 2.01 -22.98
C LEU A 320 1.60 3.03 -24.10
N LEU A 321 2.07 4.27 -23.99
CA LEU A 321 1.87 5.30 -25.00
C LEU A 321 2.57 5.03 -26.32
N ASP A 322 3.57 4.15 -26.33
CA ASP A 322 4.31 3.75 -27.52
C ASP A 322 3.82 2.42 -28.10
N TYR A 323 2.94 1.72 -27.37
CA TYR A 323 2.45 0.42 -27.78
C TYR A 323 1.42 0.49 -28.91
N LYS A 324 1.62 -0.35 -29.90
CA LYS A 324 0.70 -0.54 -31.04
C LYS A 324 0.59 -2.04 -31.30
N PRO A 325 -0.57 -2.65 -31.08
CA PRO A 325 -0.77 -4.07 -31.37
C PRO A 325 -0.93 -4.29 -32.88
N ASP A 326 -0.53 -5.46 -33.34
CA ASP A 326 -0.76 -5.87 -34.74
C ASP A 326 -2.27 -6.06 -35.03
N GLU A 327 -3.03 -6.44 -34.01
CA GLU A 327 -4.48 -6.60 -34.07
C GLU A 327 -5.12 -5.99 -32.83
N LEU A 328 -6.17 -5.18 -33.01
CA LEU A 328 -6.91 -4.53 -31.93
C LEU A 328 -7.55 -5.54 -30.97
N PHE A 329 -7.73 -5.14 -29.74
CA PHE A 329 -8.34 -5.95 -28.68
C PHE A 329 -9.87 -5.86 -28.71
N ASP A 330 -10.53 -6.93 -28.29
CA ASP A 330 -11.99 -6.95 -28.12
C ASP A 330 -12.41 -6.19 -26.85
N ALA A 331 -11.54 -6.17 -25.85
CA ALA A 331 -11.72 -5.39 -24.62
C ALA A 331 -10.38 -5.05 -23.97
N VAL A 332 -10.34 -3.97 -23.19
CA VAL A 332 -9.13 -3.51 -22.48
C VAL A 332 -9.46 -3.09 -21.07
N LEU A 333 -8.67 -3.57 -20.12
CA LEU A 333 -8.63 -3.09 -18.76
C LEU A 333 -7.40 -2.17 -18.59
N LEU A 334 -7.63 -0.90 -18.26
CA LEU A 334 -6.59 0.05 -17.88
C LEU A 334 -6.63 0.27 -16.37
N ASP A 335 -5.77 -0.45 -15.64
CA ASP A 335 -5.55 -0.20 -14.21
C ASP A 335 -4.45 0.85 -14.05
N ALA A 336 -4.84 2.11 -14.17
CA ALA A 336 -3.92 3.21 -14.40
C ALA A 336 -3.02 3.52 -13.20
N PRO A 337 -1.76 3.92 -13.42
CA PRO A 337 -0.89 4.37 -12.35
C PRO A 337 -1.50 5.59 -11.65
N CYS A 338 -1.58 5.56 -10.32
CA CYS A 338 -2.25 6.57 -9.52
C CYS A 338 -1.49 6.89 -8.22
N SER A 339 -2.05 7.81 -7.43
CA SER A 339 -1.50 8.14 -6.10
C SER A 339 -1.65 7.03 -5.08
N SER A 340 -2.51 6.04 -5.34
CA SER A 340 -2.84 4.89 -4.47
C SER A 340 -3.43 5.29 -3.10
N THR A 341 -4.04 6.45 -3.00
CA THR A 341 -4.57 6.99 -1.74
C THR A 341 -5.73 6.18 -1.15
N GLY A 342 -6.35 5.31 -1.94
CA GLY A 342 -7.35 4.35 -1.48
C GLY A 342 -6.78 3.17 -0.69
N THR A 343 -5.47 2.94 -0.77
CA THR A 343 -4.81 1.79 -0.13
C THR A 343 -4.04 2.14 1.15
N VAL A 344 -4.33 3.29 1.76
CA VAL A 344 -3.64 3.78 2.98
C VAL A 344 -3.70 2.78 4.14
N ARG A 345 -4.73 1.95 4.22
CA ARG A 345 -4.83 0.88 5.21
C ARG A 345 -3.68 -0.13 5.09
N ARG A 346 -3.24 -0.44 3.86
CA ARG A 346 -2.12 -1.34 3.54
C ARG A 346 -0.80 -0.60 3.53
N HIS A 347 -0.82 0.63 2.99
CA HIS A 347 0.35 1.47 2.73
C HIS A 347 0.24 2.81 3.49
N PRO A 348 0.40 2.80 4.84
CA PRO A 348 0.19 3.99 5.68
C PRO A 348 1.22 5.10 5.45
N ASP A 349 2.22 4.86 4.63
CA ASP A 349 3.22 5.83 4.18
C ASP A 349 2.70 6.76 3.06
N ILE A 350 1.68 6.37 2.31
CA ILE A 350 1.18 7.11 1.14
C ILE A 350 0.86 8.57 1.47
N PRO A 351 0.09 8.92 2.53
CA PRO A 351 -0.18 10.31 2.85
C PRO A 351 1.08 11.14 3.12
N TRP A 352 2.15 10.49 3.56
CA TRP A 352 3.43 11.11 3.91
C TRP A 352 4.40 11.22 2.73
N THR A 353 4.26 10.37 1.73
CA THR A 353 5.16 10.29 0.56
C THR A 353 4.61 10.98 -0.69
N LYS A 354 3.30 11.25 -0.73
CA LYS A 354 2.62 11.93 -1.84
C LYS A 354 2.30 13.40 -1.51
N THR A 355 2.00 14.16 -2.57
CA THR A 355 1.58 15.55 -2.50
C THR A 355 0.40 15.80 -3.43
N ARG A 356 -0.26 16.96 -3.32
CA ARG A 356 -1.31 17.40 -4.24
C ARG A 356 -0.81 17.46 -5.70
N ALA A 357 0.41 17.98 -5.90
CA ALA A 357 1.02 18.06 -7.24
C ALA A 357 1.26 16.67 -7.88
N ASP A 358 1.52 15.63 -7.08
CA ASP A 358 1.63 14.26 -7.59
C ASP A 358 0.29 13.75 -8.13
N ILE A 359 -0.82 14.07 -7.45
CA ILE A 359 -2.18 13.71 -7.89
C ILE A 359 -2.49 14.36 -9.23
N GLU A 360 -2.27 15.68 -9.38
CA GLU A 360 -2.53 16.43 -10.61
C GLU A 360 -1.70 15.88 -11.80
N LYS A 361 -0.43 15.57 -11.54
CA LYS A 361 0.46 14.97 -12.54
C LYS A 361 -0.02 13.59 -12.98
N LEU A 362 -0.44 12.76 -12.03
CA LEU A 362 -0.94 11.40 -12.30
C LEU A 362 -2.28 11.44 -13.03
N ALA A 363 -3.20 12.33 -12.65
CA ALA A 363 -4.46 12.54 -13.35
C ALA A 363 -4.23 12.91 -14.82
N SER A 364 -3.28 13.83 -15.10
CA SER A 364 -2.90 14.20 -16.46
C SER A 364 -2.33 13.02 -17.26
N LEU A 365 -1.54 12.14 -16.61
CA LEU A 365 -1.04 10.92 -17.25
C LEU A 365 -2.17 9.94 -17.54
N GLN A 366 -3.07 9.73 -16.61
CA GLN A 366 -4.22 8.82 -16.74
C GLN A 366 -5.13 9.24 -17.91
N ALA A 367 -5.40 10.54 -18.07
CA ALA A 367 -6.17 11.05 -19.22
C ALA A 367 -5.50 10.71 -20.56
N LYS A 368 -4.16 10.86 -20.66
CA LYS A 368 -3.41 10.49 -21.86
C LYS A 368 -3.45 8.99 -22.11
N LEU A 369 -3.27 8.18 -21.06
CA LEU A 369 -3.31 6.71 -21.18
C LEU A 369 -4.70 6.24 -21.61
N LEU A 370 -5.78 6.80 -21.06
CA LEU A 370 -7.14 6.43 -21.43
C LEU A 370 -7.48 6.83 -22.87
N THR A 371 -7.05 8.02 -23.30
CA THR A 371 -7.17 8.46 -24.70
C THR A 371 -6.42 7.51 -25.65
N HIS A 372 -5.20 7.11 -25.31
CA HIS A 372 -4.45 6.16 -26.13
C HIS A 372 -5.11 4.78 -26.12
N THR A 373 -5.62 4.32 -24.98
CA THR A 373 -6.33 3.03 -24.83
C THR A 373 -7.49 2.91 -25.81
N ALA A 374 -8.23 4.00 -26.08
CA ALA A 374 -9.31 4.00 -27.05
C ALA A 374 -8.86 3.57 -28.47
N THR A 375 -7.60 3.81 -28.83
CA THR A 375 -7.04 3.42 -30.14
C THR A 375 -6.64 1.95 -30.23
N LEU A 376 -6.58 1.24 -29.11
CA LEU A 376 -6.16 -0.16 -29.03
C LEU A 376 -7.33 -1.15 -29.11
N VAL A 377 -8.57 -0.64 -29.05
CA VAL A 377 -9.79 -1.44 -28.95
C VAL A 377 -10.57 -1.43 -30.26
N LYS A 378 -11.13 -2.57 -30.64
CA LYS A 378 -12.03 -2.69 -31.81
C LYS A 378 -13.28 -1.83 -31.62
N PRO A 379 -13.88 -1.29 -32.69
CA PRO A 379 -15.21 -0.66 -32.61
C PRO A 379 -16.22 -1.57 -31.89
N GLY A 380 -17.00 -1.01 -30.99
CA GLY A 380 -17.95 -1.76 -30.12
C GLY A 380 -17.31 -2.50 -28.95
N GLY A 381 -15.98 -2.53 -28.84
CA GLY A 381 -15.27 -3.18 -27.73
C GLY A 381 -15.41 -2.42 -26.40
N THR A 382 -15.12 -3.11 -25.32
CA THR A 382 -15.26 -2.58 -23.95
C THR A 382 -13.93 -2.07 -23.41
N ILE A 383 -13.96 -0.91 -22.74
CA ILE A 383 -12.83 -0.36 -22.02
C ILE A 383 -13.26 -0.16 -20.58
N VAL A 384 -12.48 -0.70 -19.64
CA VAL A 384 -12.62 -0.42 -18.20
C VAL A 384 -11.38 0.36 -17.77
N PHE A 385 -11.60 1.58 -17.29
CA PHE A 385 -10.60 2.41 -16.64
C PHE A 385 -10.73 2.28 -15.13
N SER A 386 -9.66 2.02 -14.44
CA SER A 386 -9.66 1.88 -12.97
C SER A 386 -8.39 2.41 -12.33
N ASN A 387 -8.49 2.74 -11.04
CA ASN A 387 -7.36 3.07 -10.18
C ASN A 387 -7.74 2.96 -8.69
N CYS A 388 -6.74 2.91 -7.80
CA CYS A 388 -6.92 2.85 -6.37
C CYS A 388 -6.74 4.22 -5.68
N SER A 389 -7.24 5.30 -6.26
CA SER A 389 -7.20 6.64 -5.68
C SER A 389 -8.55 7.04 -5.07
N LEU A 390 -8.51 7.77 -3.94
CA LEU A 390 -9.67 8.42 -3.34
C LEU A 390 -9.98 9.80 -3.96
N HIS A 391 -9.09 10.31 -4.79
CA HIS A 391 -9.21 11.67 -5.34
C HIS A 391 -10.03 11.67 -6.64
N MET A 392 -11.02 12.58 -6.71
CA MET A 392 -11.86 12.74 -7.90
C MET A 392 -11.07 13.15 -9.13
N GLU A 393 -9.94 13.85 -8.94
CA GLU A 393 -9.04 14.26 -10.02
C GLU A 393 -8.50 13.06 -10.81
N GLU A 394 -8.23 11.95 -10.13
CA GLU A 394 -7.72 10.72 -10.73
C GLU A 394 -8.82 9.75 -11.18
N GLY A 395 -10.05 9.97 -10.75
CA GLY A 395 -11.20 9.13 -11.08
C GLY A 395 -12.20 9.86 -11.98
N GLU A 396 -13.19 10.47 -11.34
CA GLU A 396 -14.37 11.05 -11.97
C GLU A 396 -14.02 12.12 -13.01
N TYR A 397 -13.03 12.99 -12.73
CA TYR A 397 -12.68 14.06 -13.68
C TYR A 397 -11.97 13.50 -14.92
N VAL A 398 -11.12 12.48 -14.78
CA VAL A 398 -10.53 11.78 -15.92
C VAL A 398 -11.62 11.10 -16.75
N ALA A 399 -12.57 10.42 -16.10
CA ALA A 399 -13.66 9.73 -16.80
C ALA A 399 -14.61 10.71 -17.54
N ARG A 400 -14.94 11.86 -16.93
CA ARG A 400 -15.76 12.90 -17.57
C ARG A 400 -15.04 13.51 -18.77
N THR A 401 -13.75 13.82 -18.65
CA THR A 401 -12.95 14.32 -19.80
C THR A 401 -12.84 13.27 -20.90
N ALA A 402 -12.72 11.99 -20.55
CA ALA A 402 -12.70 10.91 -21.52
C ALA A 402 -14.01 10.77 -22.29
N ALA A 403 -15.15 11.07 -21.67
CA ALA A 403 -16.47 11.05 -22.32
C ALA A 403 -16.62 12.12 -23.43
N GLU A 404 -15.75 13.14 -23.45
CA GLU A 404 -15.69 14.14 -24.52
C GLU A 404 -14.91 13.62 -25.75
N ASN A 405 -14.18 12.52 -25.62
CA ASN A 405 -13.46 11.90 -26.71
C ASN A 405 -14.44 11.19 -27.67
N PRO A 406 -14.50 11.53 -28.95
CA PRO A 406 -15.45 10.93 -29.92
C PRO A 406 -15.26 9.42 -30.11
N LEU A 407 -14.13 8.87 -29.67
CA LEU A 407 -13.87 7.42 -29.68
C LEU A 407 -14.44 6.67 -28.48
N LEU A 408 -14.96 7.34 -27.48
CA LEU A 408 -15.42 6.76 -26.22
C LEU A 408 -16.87 7.13 -25.94
N GLU A 409 -17.70 6.15 -25.77
CA GLU A 409 -19.08 6.29 -25.31
C GLU A 409 -19.17 5.78 -23.87
N PRO A 410 -19.66 6.58 -22.91
CA PRO A 410 -19.91 6.10 -21.54
C PRO A 410 -20.81 4.87 -21.55
N TYR A 411 -20.39 3.83 -20.82
CA TYR A 411 -21.17 2.62 -20.64
C TYR A 411 -21.40 2.41 -19.15
N PRO A 412 -22.50 2.92 -18.58
CA PRO A 412 -22.71 2.93 -17.13
C PRO A 412 -22.63 1.53 -16.51
N ILE A 413 -22.03 1.48 -15.33
CA ILE A 413 -22.01 0.29 -14.47
C ILE A 413 -23.37 0.22 -13.78
N THR A 414 -23.96 -0.96 -13.71
CA THR A 414 -25.29 -1.22 -13.14
C THR A 414 -25.20 -2.09 -11.89
N LEU A 415 -26.29 -2.20 -11.15
CA LEU A 415 -26.38 -3.06 -9.96
C LEU A 415 -26.10 -4.54 -10.28
N GLU A 416 -26.43 -4.99 -11.48
CA GLU A 416 -26.18 -6.35 -11.95
C GLU A 416 -24.68 -6.65 -12.12
N ASP A 417 -23.86 -5.62 -12.37
CA ASP A 417 -22.40 -5.76 -12.48
C ASP A 417 -21.72 -6.01 -11.12
N CYS A 418 -22.36 -5.57 -10.01
CA CYS A 418 -21.80 -5.60 -8.66
C CYS A 418 -22.84 -6.08 -7.62
N PRO A 419 -23.37 -7.28 -7.73
CA PRO A 419 -24.44 -7.77 -6.84
C PRO A 419 -23.98 -7.77 -5.38
N GLY A 420 -24.83 -7.23 -4.49
CA GLY A 420 -24.56 -7.11 -3.05
C GLY A 420 -23.56 -6.00 -2.67
N LEU A 421 -23.15 -5.18 -3.64
CA LEU A 421 -22.26 -4.02 -3.46
C LEU A 421 -22.87 -2.74 -4.08
N ASP A 422 -24.18 -2.64 -4.05
CA ASP A 422 -24.98 -1.61 -4.72
C ASP A 422 -24.59 -0.18 -4.31
N GLY A 423 -24.20 0.00 -3.04
CA GLY A 423 -23.75 1.29 -2.51
C GLY A 423 -22.46 1.84 -3.11
N LEU A 424 -21.77 1.06 -3.94
CA LEU A 424 -20.53 1.49 -4.61
C LEU A 424 -20.77 2.14 -5.97
N ILE A 425 -22.00 2.11 -6.50
CA ILE A 425 -22.31 2.68 -7.82
C ILE A 425 -22.76 4.11 -7.65
N THR A 426 -22.07 5.04 -8.32
CA THR A 426 -22.42 6.47 -8.30
C THR A 426 -23.61 6.77 -9.23
N PRO A 427 -24.30 7.91 -9.04
CA PRO A 427 -25.39 8.32 -9.92
C PRO A 427 -24.99 8.42 -11.40
N GLU A 428 -23.72 8.69 -11.69
CA GLU A 428 -23.18 8.74 -13.07
C GLU A 428 -22.89 7.36 -13.65
N GLY A 429 -23.07 6.28 -12.90
CA GLY A 429 -22.77 4.92 -13.32
C GLY A 429 -21.27 4.59 -13.27
N TYR A 430 -20.53 5.18 -12.36
CA TYR A 430 -19.17 4.78 -12.00
C TYR A 430 -19.18 3.88 -10.77
N LEU A 431 -18.12 3.10 -10.58
CA LEU A 431 -17.85 2.40 -9.34
C LEU A 431 -16.90 3.25 -8.48
N ARG A 432 -17.30 3.52 -7.23
CA ARG A 432 -16.47 4.21 -6.25
C ARG A 432 -16.56 3.52 -4.91
N SER A 433 -15.47 2.90 -4.46
CA SER A 433 -15.32 2.38 -3.10
C SER A 433 -14.41 3.26 -2.24
N THR A 434 -14.59 3.16 -0.94
CA THR A 434 -13.79 3.85 0.08
C THR A 434 -13.46 2.89 1.23
N PRO A 435 -12.45 3.20 2.07
CA PRO A 435 -12.18 2.42 3.27
C PRO A 435 -13.35 2.26 4.25
N ALA A 436 -14.35 3.14 4.18
CA ALA A 436 -15.54 3.10 5.02
C ALA A 436 -16.64 2.14 4.51
N ASP A 437 -16.52 1.64 3.29
CA ASP A 437 -17.48 0.68 2.76
C ASP A 437 -17.23 -0.72 3.31
N LEU A 438 -18.23 -1.59 3.35
CA LEU A 438 -18.26 -2.80 4.17
C LEU A 438 -18.00 -2.50 5.66
N PRO A 439 -18.88 -1.70 6.31
CA PRO A 439 -18.70 -1.25 7.68
C PRO A 439 -18.70 -2.41 8.68
N PRO A 440 -18.28 -2.19 9.93
CA PRO A 440 -18.21 -3.23 10.95
C PRO A 440 -19.51 -4.01 11.19
N ASP A 441 -20.65 -3.39 10.95
CA ASP A 441 -21.98 -4.01 11.13
C ASP A 441 -22.19 -5.21 10.20
N HIS A 442 -21.50 -5.28 9.06
CA HIS A 442 -21.48 -6.46 8.19
C HIS A 442 -20.69 -7.64 8.80
N PHE A 443 -19.98 -7.42 9.91
CA PHE A 443 -19.06 -8.37 10.53
C PHE A 443 -19.27 -8.42 12.06
N ASP A 444 -20.50 -8.34 12.54
CA ASP A 444 -20.89 -8.38 13.96
C ASP A 444 -20.10 -7.38 14.82
N GLY A 445 -19.82 -6.20 14.28
CA GLY A 445 -19.06 -5.15 14.93
C GLY A 445 -17.53 -5.33 14.88
N ASN A 446 -17.03 -6.37 14.23
CA ASN A 446 -15.60 -6.64 14.12
C ASN A 446 -14.89 -5.67 13.15
N ARG A 447 -14.31 -4.62 13.69
CA ARG A 447 -13.59 -3.60 12.90
C ARG A 447 -12.37 -4.13 12.14
N ARG A 448 -11.77 -5.24 12.58
CA ARG A 448 -10.62 -5.85 11.89
C ARG A 448 -11.01 -6.59 10.62
N LEU A 449 -12.27 -7.00 10.51
CA LEU A 449 -12.83 -7.59 9.30
C LEU A 449 -13.51 -6.57 8.40
N ALA A 450 -13.70 -5.34 8.86
CA ALA A 450 -14.41 -4.29 8.14
C ALA A 450 -13.56 -3.56 7.10
N GLY A 451 -14.24 -2.83 6.21
CA GLY A 451 -13.65 -1.95 5.21
C GLY A 451 -13.13 -2.69 3.98
N MET A 452 -12.77 -1.91 3.00
CA MET A 452 -12.14 -2.34 1.74
C MET A 452 -11.19 -1.24 1.26
N ASP A 453 -10.41 -1.47 0.20
CA ASP A 453 -9.60 -0.40 -0.36
C ASP A 453 -10.49 0.62 -1.11
N GLY A 454 -10.04 1.87 -1.19
CA GLY A 454 -10.67 2.87 -2.04
C GLY A 454 -10.30 2.61 -3.50
N PHE A 455 -11.31 2.50 -4.35
CA PHE A 455 -11.14 2.24 -5.76
C PHE A 455 -12.10 3.07 -6.60
N PHE A 456 -11.70 3.35 -7.82
CA PHE A 456 -12.55 3.95 -8.86
C PHE A 456 -12.54 3.07 -10.09
N ALA A 457 -13.70 2.93 -10.77
CA ALA A 457 -13.76 2.40 -12.13
C ALA A 457 -14.85 3.08 -12.94
N ALA A 458 -14.55 3.29 -14.22
CA ALA A 458 -15.50 3.74 -15.26
C ALA A 458 -15.42 2.81 -16.44
N ARG A 459 -16.55 2.60 -17.11
CA ARG A 459 -16.67 1.71 -18.27
C ARG A 459 -17.10 2.51 -19.51
N PHE A 460 -16.49 2.19 -20.64
CA PHE A 460 -16.75 2.80 -21.94
C PHE A 460 -16.92 1.76 -23.02
N LYS A 461 -17.62 2.12 -24.08
CA LYS A 461 -17.61 1.45 -25.37
C LYS A 461 -16.75 2.25 -26.35
N ARG A 462 -15.99 1.54 -27.18
CA ARG A 462 -15.32 2.14 -28.32
C ARG A 462 -16.37 2.41 -29.39
N THR A 463 -16.54 3.66 -29.81
CA THR A 463 -17.42 4.04 -30.89
C THR A 463 -16.94 3.47 -32.24
N THR A 464 -17.78 3.50 -33.24
CA THR A 464 -17.47 3.03 -34.61
C THR A 464 -16.47 3.95 -35.32
#